data_0345abc4438053a457b2664381e35fa6
#
_entry.id   0345abc4438053a457b2664381e35fa6
#
_cell.length_a   1.000
_cell.length_b   1.000
_cell.length_c   1.000
_cell.angle_alpha   90.00
_cell.angle_beta   90.00
_cell.angle_gamma   90.00
#
_symmetry.space_group_name_H-M   'P 1'
#
loop_
_entity.id
_entity.type
_entity.pdbx_description
1 polymer ?
#
loop_
_entity_poly.entity_id
_entity_poly.type
_entity_poly.pdbx_seq_one_letter_code
_entity_poly.pdbx_strand_id
1 'polypeptide(L)'
;EAESSEAAEETTGDLEDLTVGASPAPHAEILEAAKPLLEEQGYTLEVQVFDDYVQPNEVVESGDFDANYFQHIPYLNSFNEEKGTHLVNAGGIHYEPFGIYPGTKSSLDDIADGDTIAVPNDTTNEARALLLLQDNGIIKLKDGAGLEATVNDIEENPYNVEIVELAAEQVARVAEETSYIVLNGNYALQAGYSVSKDALAYETSDSEAAKTYVNIIAVKEGNEK
;
A
#
# COMPACT_ATOMS: atom_id res chain seq x y z
N GLU A 1 1.92 -45.62 -48.12
CA GLU A 1 2.57 -44.73 -47.10
C GLU A 1 1.52 -43.74 -46.64
N ALA A 2 0.97 -43.97 -45.45
CA ALA A 2 0.01 -43.11 -44.83
C ALA A 2 0.72 -42.38 -43.68
N GLU A 3 0.94 -41.06 -43.81
CA GLU A 3 1.34 -40.22 -42.72
C GLU A 3 0.14 -39.93 -41.82
N SER A 4 0.23 -40.42 -40.61
CA SER A 4 -0.65 -40.15 -39.51
C SER A 4 -0.24 -38.75 -38.95
N SER A 5 -1.05 -37.73 -39.17
CA SER A 5 -0.97 -36.47 -38.45
C SER A 5 -1.65 -36.67 -37.09
N GLU A 6 -0.89 -36.80 -36.04
CA GLU A 6 -1.37 -36.60 -34.67
C GLU A 6 -1.74 -35.14 -34.50
N ALA A 7 -3.04 -34.88 -34.48
CA ALA A 7 -3.56 -33.60 -33.99
C ALA A 7 -3.33 -33.58 -32.48
N ALA A 8 -2.59 -32.58 -32.01
CA ALA A 8 -2.53 -32.25 -30.60
C ALA A 8 -3.96 -31.92 -30.15
N GLU A 9 -4.52 -32.74 -29.27
CA GLU A 9 -5.71 -32.37 -28.51
C GLU A 9 -5.36 -31.17 -27.62
N GLU A 10 -5.84 -29.99 -27.98
CA GLU A 10 -5.95 -28.87 -27.04
C GLU A 10 -6.92 -29.33 -25.95
N THR A 11 -6.41 -29.62 -24.79
CA THR A 11 -7.20 -29.81 -23.58
C THR A 11 -7.75 -28.44 -23.17
N THR A 12 -8.93 -28.08 -23.70
CA THR A 12 -9.76 -27.05 -23.11
C THR A 12 -10.40 -27.62 -21.84
N GLY A 13 -9.59 -27.77 -20.78
CA GLY A 13 -10.11 -27.90 -19.43
C GLY A 13 -10.79 -26.58 -19.07
N ASP A 14 -11.94 -26.62 -18.39
CA ASP A 14 -12.52 -25.41 -17.82
C ASP A 14 -11.48 -24.78 -16.91
N LEU A 15 -11.17 -23.49 -17.17
CA LEU A 15 -10.26 -22.70 -16.34
C LEU A 15 -10.95 -22.44 -14.99
N GLU A 16 -10.17 -22.41 -13.94
CA GLU A 16 -10.65 -22.01 -12.61
C GLU A 16 -10.63 -20.48 -12.51
N ASP A 17 -11.76 -19.88 -12.15
CA ASP A 17 -11.87 -18.42 -12.03
C ASP A 17 -11.32 -17.95 -10.68
N LEU A 18 -10.45 -16.95 -10.71
CA LEU A 18 -9.93 -16.24 -9.56
C LEU A 18 -10.32 -14.77 -9.62
N THR A 19 -10.90 -14.25 -8.54
CA THR A 19 -11.24 -12.83 -8.41
C THR A 19 -10.36 -12.17 -7.35
N VAL A 20 -9.63 -11.13 -7.75
CA VAL A 20 -8.67 -10.43 -6.89
C VAL A 20 -8.99 -8.94 -6.84
N GLY A 21 -9.13 -8.40 -5.62
CA GLY A 21 -9.25 -6.98 -5.36
C GLY A 21 -7.87 -6.30 -5.28
N ALA A 22 -7.69 -5.17 -5.93
CA ALA A 22 -6.39 -4.49 -5.98
C ALA A 22 -6.52 -2.96 -6.01
N SER A 23 -5.45 -2.26 -5.57
CA SER A 23 -5.30 -0.83 -5.87
C SER A 23 -4.97 -0.63 -7.35
N PRO A 24 -5.31 0.54 -7.95
CA PRO A 24 -5.15 0.76 -9.39
C PRO A 24 -3.71 0.58 -9.89
N ALA A 25 -2.75 1.18 -9.19
CA ALA A 25 -1.32 1.15 -9.52
C ALA A 25 -0.47 1.07 -8.25
N PRO A 26 0.60 0.27 -8.24
CA PRO A 26 1.05 -0.64 -9.31
C PRO A 26 0.34 -2.00 -9.30
N HIS A 27 -0.50 -2.28 -8.29
CA HIS A 27 -1.03 -3.61 -7.96
C HIS A 27 -1.86 -4.22 -9.10
N ALA A 28 -2.90 -3.52 -9.57
CA ALA A 28 -3.72 -4.01 -10.68
C ALA A 28 -2.90 -4.17 -11.97
N GLU A 29 -1.94 -3.29 -12.23
CA GLU A 29 -1.06 -3.38 -13.40
C GLU A 29 -0.18 -4.64 -13.37
N ILE A 30 0.32 -5.00 -12.18
CA ILE A 30 1.11 -6.23 -11.97
C ILE A 30 0.23 -7.46 -12.19
N LEU A 31 -0.99 -7.46 -11.65
CA LEU A 31 -1.96 -8.56 -11.84
C LEU A 31 -2.36 -8.72 -13.30
N GLU A 32 -2.61 -7.63 -14.02
CA GLU A 32 -2.92 -7.67 -15.46
C GLU A 32 -1.78 -8.29 -16.27
N ALA A 33 -0.52 -7.97 -15.91
CA ALA A 33 0.64 -8.59 -16.54
C ALA A 33 0.80 -10.09 -16.21
N ALA A 34 0.25 -10.54 -15.08
CA ALA A 34 0.30 -11.93 -14.65
C ALA A 34 -0.80 -12.81 -15.31
N LYS A 35 -1.89 -12.23 -15.84
CA LYS A 35 -3.00 -12.96 -16.44
C LYS A 35 -2.57 -14.05 -17.43
N PRO A 36 -1.74 -13.75 -18.45
CA PRO A 36 -1.35 -14.79 -19.41
C PRO A 36 -0.61 -15.97 -18.77
N LEU A 37 0.17 -15.71 -17.71
CA LEU A 37 0.92 -16.74 -17.01
C LEU A 37 0.00 -17.64 -16.17
N LEU A 38 -1.07 -17.10 -15.64
CA LEU A 38 -2.10 -17.85 -14.90
C LEU A 38 -2.95 -18.69 -15.85
N GLU A 39 -3.32 -18.15 -17.02
CA GLU A 39 -4.06 -18.89 -18.05
C GLU A 39 -3.29 -20.13 -18.51
N GLU A 40 -1.96 -20.04 -18.68
CA GLU A 40 -1.10 -21.20 -18.97
C GLU A 40 -1.12 -22.28 -17.87
N GLN A 41 -1.50 -21.88 -16.64
CA GLN A 41 -1.59 -22.79 -15.48
C GLN A 41 -3.03 -23.26 -15.21
N GLY A 42 -4.02 -22.84 -16.02
CA GLY A 42 -5.40 -23.28 -15.91
C GLY A 42 -6.29 -22.34 -15.09
N TYR A 43 -5.90 -21.09 -14.89
CA TYR A 43 -6.68 -20.10 -14.14
C TYR A 43 -7.06 -18.90 -15.00
N THR A 44 -8.29 -18.40 -14.79
CA THR A 44 -8.74 -17.09 -15.30
C THR A 44 -8.68 -16.07 -14.17
N LEU A 45 -8.01 -14.94 -14.38
CA LEU A 45 -7.90 -13.88 -13.37
C LEU A 45 -8.82 -12.71 -13.68
N GLU A 46 -9.78 -12.43 -12.80
CA GLU A 46 -10.54 -11.19 -12.77
C GLU A 46 -9.96 -10.24 -11.72
N VAL A 47 -9.66 -9.01 -12.15
CA VAL A 47 -9.11 -7.97 -11.26
C VAL A 47 -10.15 -6.88 -11.09
N GLN A 48 -10.55 -6.64 -9.85
CA GLN A 48 -11.40 -5.51 -9.50
C GLN A 48 -10.61 -4.46 -8.72
N VAL A 49 -10.71 -3.21 -9.17
CA VAL A 49 -9.97 -2.09 -8.58
C VAL A 49 -10.79 -1.42 -7.49
N PHE A 50 -10.11 -1.10 -6.37
CA PHE A 50 -10.63 -0.33 -5.24
C PHE A 50 -9.73 0.87 -4.97
N ASP A 51 -10.32 2.02 -4.65
CA ASP A 51 -9.57 3.23 -4.34
C ASP A 51 -9.17 3.35 -2.87
N ASP A 52 -9.90 2.69 -1.96
CA ASP A 52 -9.66 2.70 -0.52
C ASP A 52 -8.95 1.44 -0.02
N TYR A 53 -8.57 1.43 1.27
CA TYR A 53 -7.88 0.31 1.90
C TYR A 53 -8.78 -0.60 2.76
N VAL A 54 -10.08 -0.34 2.84
CA VAL A 54 -11.01 -1.10 3.67
C VAL A 54 -11.72 -2.18 2.87
N GLN A 55 -12.37 -1.80 1.77
CA GLN A 55 -13.18 -2.70 0.94
C GLN A 55 -12.44 -3.95 0.45
N PRO A 56 -11.14 -3.87 0.00
CA PRO A 56 -10.45 -5.07 -0.46
C PRO A 56 -10.33 -6.17 0.59
N ASN A 57 -10.22 -5.83 1.86
CA ASN A 57 -10.22 -6.82 2.95
C ASN A 57 -11.63 -7.33 3.27
N GLU A 58 -12.63 -6.47 3.23
CA GLU A 58 -14.01 -6.87 3.49
C GLU A 58 -14.53 -7.89 2.48
N VAL A 59 -14.24 -7.71 1.19
CA VAL A 59 -14.69 -8.64 0.14
C VAL A 59 -13.99 -10.01 0.17
N VAL A 60 -12.76 -10.07 0.66
CA VAL A 60 -12.07 -11.35 0.88
C VAL A 60 -12.56 -12.03 2.15
N GLU A 61 -12.77 -11.27 3.23
CA GLU A 61 -13.31 -11.83 4.48
C GLU A 61 -14.73 -12.38 4.29
N SER A 62 -15.59 -11.71 3.49
CA SER A 62 -16.93 -12.21 3.17
C SER A 62 -16.92 -13.46 2.29
N GLY A 63 -15.83 -13.70 1.56
CA GLY A 63 -15.71 -14.79 0.59
C GLY A 63 -16.25 -14.44 -0.79
N ASP A 64 -16.54 -13.16 -1.06
CA ASP A 64 -16.95 -12.70 -2.38
C ASP A 64 -15.76 -12.68 -3.36
N PHE A 65 -14.53 -12.48 -2.84
CA PHE A 65 -13.27 -12.50 -3.58
C PHE A 65 -12.32 -13.54 -3.02
N ASP A 66 -11.49 -14.12 -3.88
CA ASP A 66 -10.51 -15.15 -3.51
C ASP A 66 -9.29 -14.55 -2.80
N ALA A 67 -8.86 -13.36 -3.24
CA ALA A 67 -7.67 -12.69 -2.72
C ALA A 67 -7.75 -11.17 -2.89
N ASN A 68 -6.82 -10.48 -2.24
CA ASN A 68 -6.51 -9.08 -2.56
C ASN A 68 -5.01 -8.83 -2.64
N TYR A 69 -4.67 -7.74 -3.34
CA TYR A 69 -3.31 -7.27 -3.51
C TYR A 69 -3.28 -5.74 -3.47
N PHE A 70 -3.02 -5.17 -2.29
CA PHE A 70 -3.01 -3.72 -2.08
C PHE A 70 -2.25 -3.28 -0.83
N GLN A 71 -1.97 -4.20 0.11
CA GLN A 71 -1.56 -3.91 1.48
C GLN A 71 -0.21 -4.48 1.85
N HIS A 72 0.41 -3.89 2.85
CA HIS A 72 1.59 -4.43 3.52
C HIS A 72 1.22 -5.23 4.78
N ILE A 73 2.17 -6.01 5.28
CA ILE A 73 1.98 -6.92 6.42
C ILE A 73 1.46 -6.22 7.68
N PRO A 74 2.03 -5.08 8.13
CA PRO A 74 1.52 -4.40 9.32
C PRO A 74 0.06 -3.96 9.19
N TYR A 75 -0.36 -3.48 8.01
CA TYR A 75 -1.75 -3.11 7.77
C TYR A 75 -2.69 -4.32 7.90
N LEU A 76 -2.33 -5.46 7.28
CA LEU A 76 -3.12 -6.70 7.41
C LEU A 76 -3.31 -7.10 8.87
N ASN A 77 -2.24 -7.08 9.65
CA ASN A 77 -2.28 -7.48 11.06
C ASN A 77 -3.17 -6.55 11.88
N SER A 78 -3.00 -5.22 11.71
CA SER A 78 -3.82 -4.21 12.38
C SER A 78 -5.30 -4.31 11.97
N PHE A 79 -5.58 -4.50 10.69
CA PHE A 79 -6.95 -4.67 10.20
C PHE A 79 -7.64 -5.89 10.81
N ASN A 80 -6.94 -7.05 10.86
CA ASN A 80 -7.46 -8.25 11.49
C ASN A 80 -7.78 -8.03 12.97
N GLU A 81 -6.90 -7.34 13.70
CA GLU A 81 -7.11 -7.04 15.13
C GLU A 81 -8.29 -6.08 15.34
N GLU A 82 -8.34 -5.00 14.60
CA GLU A 82 -9.36 -3.95 14.75
C GLU A 82 -10.75 -4.39 14.27
N LYS A 83 -10.82 -5.19 13.20
CA LYS A 83 -12.09 -5.63 12.58
C LYS A 83 -12.52 -7.04 12.93
N GLY A 84 -11.63 -7.83 13.55
CA GLY A 84 -11.88 -9.23 13.85
C GLY A 84 -11.96 -10.11 12.61
N THR A 85 -11.18 -9.77 11.59
CA THR A 85 -11.09 -10.55 10.34
C THR A 85 -10.02 -11.64 10.43
N HIS A 86 -10.06 -12.59 9.49
CA HIS A 86 -9.24 -13.81 9.48
C HIS A 86 -8.45 -13.92 8.16
N LEU A 87 -7.83 -12.83 7.75
CA LEU A 87 -7.03 -12.79 6.54
C LEU A 87 -5.58 -13.18 6.83
N VAL A 88 -4.95 -13.86 5.89
CA VAL A 88 -3.57 -14.33 6.01
C VAL A 88 -2.73 -13.94 4.80
N ASN A 89 -1.44 -13.78 5.03
CA ASN A 89 -0.46 -13.50 3.99
C ASN A 89 -0.16 -14.78 3.19
N ALA A 90 -0.53 -14.79 1.92
CA ALA A 90 -0.23 -15.88 0.99
C ALA A 90 1.13 -15.71 0.28
N GLY A 91 1.71 -14.51 0.27
CA GLY A 91 3.04 -14.27 -0.30
C GLY A 91 3.38 -12.79 -0.42
N GLY A 92 4.66 -12.47 -0.17
CA GLY A 92 5.22 -11.14 -0.37
C GLY A 92 5.60 -10.92 -1.83
N ILE A 93 5.27 -9.75 -2.39
CA ILE A 93 5.48 -9.45 -3.80
C ILE A 93 6.50 -8.32 -3.99
N HIS A 94 6.27 -7.14 -3.39
CA HIS A 94 7.13 -5.97 -3.60
C HIS A 94 7.10 -5.02 -2.41
N TYR A 95 7.96 -4.03 -2.46
CA TYR A 95 8.03 -2.92 -1.51
C TYR A 95 7.82 -1.59 -2.24
N GLU A 96 7.06 -0.70 -1.62
CA GLU A 96 6.83 0.66 -2.09
C GLU A 96 7.40 1.66 -1.08
N PRO A 97 8.33 2.56 -1.51
CA PRO A 97 8.80 3.62 -0.64
C PRO A 97 7.67 4.55 -0.21
N PHE A 98 7.60 4.82 1.08
CA PHE A 98 6.77 5.87 1.64
C PHE A 98 7.52 7.20 1.56
N GLY A 99 6.86 8.29 1.20
CA GLY A 99 7.56 9.54 0.94
C GLY A 99 6.84 10.78 1.44
N ILE A 100 7.64 11.84 1.69
CA ILE A 100 7.18 13.21 1.91
C ILE A 100 7.24 13.93 0.58
N TYR A 101 6.13 14.51 0.17
CA TYR A 101 5.98 15.20 -1.12
C TYR A 101 5.65 16.67 -0.92
N PRO A 102 5.94 17.51 -1.95
CA PRO A 102 5.58 18.91 -1.93
C PRO A 102 4.07 19.12 -1.75
N GLY A 103 3.72 20.09 -0.90
CA GLY A 103 2.42 20.71 -0.87
C GLY A 103 2.52 22.13 -1.43
N THR A 104 2.21 23.13 -0.62
CA THR A 104 2.45 24.55 -0.94
C THR A 104 3.95 24.92 -0.86
N LYS A 105 4.76 24.09 -0.23
CA LYS A 105 6.22 24.24 -0.13
C LYS A 105 6.92 23.11 -0.90
N SER A 106 8.04 23.44 -1.54
CA SER A 106 8.77 22.53 -2.43
C SER A 106 10.11 22.03 -1.88
N SER A 107 10.46 22.42 -0.65
CA SER A 107 11.68 21.96 0.03
C SER A 107 11.44 21.80 1.51
N LEU A 108 12.02 20.78 2.14
CA LEU A 108 12.02 20.62 3.60
C LEU A 108 12.88 21.67 4.30
N ASP A 109 13.82 22.32 3.61
CA ASP A 109 14.59 23.44 4.14
C ASP A 109 13.73 24.68 4.41
N ASP A 110 12.56 24.75 3.78
CA ASP A 110 11.60 25.86 3.94
C ASP A 110 10.61 25.62 5.08
N ILE A 111 10.77 24.54 5.87
CA ILE A 111 9.86 24.25 6.97
C ILE A 111 9.88 25.39 8.00
N ALA A 112 8.71 25.79 8.43
CA ALA A 112 8.53 26.93 9.32
C ALA A 112 7.49 26.65 10.42
N ASP A 113 7.47 27.51 11.41
CA ASP A 113 6.52 27.45 12.51
C ASP A 113 5.06 27.44 12.03
N GLY A 114 4.31 26.45 12.46
CA GLY A 114 2.90 26.30 12.13
C GLY A 114 2.60 25.69 10.75
N ASP A 115 3.61 25.12 10.06
CA ASP A 115 3.38 24.39 8.82
C ASP A 115 2.47 23.18 9.03
N THR A 116 1.67 22.87 8.02
CA THR A 116 0.73 21.75 8.02
C THR A 116 1.28 20.57 7.22
N ILE A 117 1.13 19.36 7.74
CA ILE A 117 1.55 18.13 7.08
C ILE A 117 0.41 17.12 7.08
N ALA A 118 -0.12 16.79 5.90
CA ALA A 118 -1.16 15.78 5.79
C ALA A 118 -0.57 14.37 5.76
N VAL A 119 -1.15 13.48 6.56
CA VAL A 119 -0.72 12.08 6.72
C VAL A 119 -1.93 11.13 6.66
N PRO A 120 -1.74 9.84 6.32
CA PRO A 120 -2.78 8.83 6.47
C PRO A 120 -3.22 8.69 7.93
N ASN A 121 -4.49 8.37 8.15
CA ASN A 121 -5.08 8.25 9.50
C ASN A 121 -5.31 6.81 9.97
N ASP A 122 -4.97 5.81 9.16
CA ASP A 122 -5.00 4.43 9.62
C ASP A 122 -3.79 4.14 10.50
N THR A 123 -3.99 3.27 11.51
CA THR A 123 -3.03 3.01 12.59
C THR A 123 -1.59 2.84 12.12
N THR A 124 -1.36 1.98 11.12
CA THR A 124 0.00 1.64 10.69
C THR A 124 0.63 2.66 9.76
N ASN A 125 -0.14 3.28 8.85
CA ASN A 125 0.39 4.28 7.93
C ASN A 125 0.56 5.66 8.60
N GLU A 126 -0.29 6.02 9.58
CA GLU A 126 -0.04 7.19 10.43
C GLU A 126 1.29 7.06 11.16
N ALA A 127 1.48 5.93 11.88
CA ALA A 127 2.74 5.67 12.58
C ALA A 127 3.95 5.71 11.64
N ARG A 128 3.83 5.11 10.46
CA ARG A 128 4.88 5.12 9.43
C ARG A 128 5.20 6.54 8.96
N ALA A 129 4.18 7.38 8.76
CA ALA A 129 4.36 8.79 8.41
C ALA A 129 5.09 9.56 9.51
N LEU A 130 4.68 9.39 10.77
CA LEU A 130 5.31 10.05 11.92
C LEU A 130 6.77 9.61 12.09
N LEU A 131 7.08 8.33 11.89
CA LEU A 131 8.45 7.82 11.89
C LEU A 131 9.29 8.45 10.78
N LEU A 132 8.75 8.59 9.57
CA LEU A 132 9.44 9.25 8.46
C LEU A 132 9.70 10.73 8.74
N LEU A 133 8.76 11.44 9.36
CA LEU A 133 8.94 12.83 9.81
C LEU A 133 10.02 12.92 10.87
N GLN A 134 10.07 11.97 11.81
CA GLN A 134 11.14 11.88 12.82
C GLN A 134 12.51 11.64 12.19
N ASP A 135 12.62 10.72 11.23
CA ASP A 135 13.87 10.41 10.54
C ASP A 135 14.43 11.62 9.79
N ASN A 136 13.57 12.56 9.42
CA ASN A 136 13.95 13.82 8.79
C ASN A 136 14.05 15.01 9.77
N GLY A 137 14.02 14.76 11.07
CA GLY A 137 14.24 15.79 12.12
C GLY A 137 13.12 16.81 12.27
N ILE A 138 11.91 16.50 11.75
CA ILE A 138 10.75 17.41 11.80
C ILE A 138 10.05 17.32 13.15
N ILE A 139 9.93 16.11 13.70
CA ILE A 139 9.36 15.82 15.02
C ILE A 139 10.24 14.79 15.74
N LYS A 140 9.98 14.58 17.02
CA LYS A 140 10.50 13.45 17.78
C LYS A 140 9.37 12.75 18.49
N LEU A 141 9.31 11.44 18.35
CA LEU A 141 8.35 10.59 19.04
C LEU A 141 8.92 10.12 20.40
N LYS A 142 8.05 9.78 21.32
CA LYS A 142 8.41 9.12 22.59
C LYS A 142 9.13 7.80 22.32
N ASP A 143 10.08 7.48 23.17
CA ASP A 143 10.80 6.21 23.10
C ASP A 143 9.79 5.03 23.12
N GLY A 144 9.94 4.12 22.16
CA GLY A 144 9.12 2.91 22.06
C GLY A 144 7.73 3.10 21.43
N ALA A 145 7.44 4.26 20.84
CA ALA A 145 6.17 4.51 20.16
C ALA A 145 5.88 3.51 19.02
N GLY A 146 6.92 3.08 18.27
CA GLY A 146 6.84 1.94 17.35
C GLY A 146 5.88 2.12 16.17
N LEU A 147 5.38 0.97 15.66
CA LEU A 147 4.58 0.89 14.43
C LEU A 147 3.10 1.28 14.62
N GLU A 148 2.71 1.70 15.81
CA GLU A 148 1.35 2.17 16.15
C GLU A 148 1.38 3.58 16.76
N ALA A 149 2.47 4.32 16.53
CA ALA A 149 2.61 5.68 17.02
C ALA A 149 1.48 6.58 16.50
N THR A 150 0.99 7.44 17.36
CA THR A 150 -0.03 8.45 17.05
C THR A 150 0.51 9.86 17.28
N VAL A 151 -0.24 10.88 16.88
CA VAL A 151 0.12 12.29 17.15
C VAL A 151 0.31 12.57 18.65
N ASN A 152 -0.31 11.79 19.52
CA ASN A 152 -0.16 11.90 20.99
C ASN A 152 1.21 11.41 21.48
N ASP A 153 1.97 10.72 20.64
CA ASP A 153 3.32 10.24 20.93
C ASP A 153 4.40 11.22 20.49
N ILE A 154 4.04 12.36 19.92
CA ILE A 154 4.98 13.41 19.59
C ILE A 154 5.49 14.05 20.90
N GLU A 155 6.79 13.87 21.19
CA GLU A 155 7.48 14.42 22.36
C GLU A 155 8.05 15.80 22.09
N GLU A 156 8.65 15.99 20.90
CA GLU A 156 9.19 17.27 20.47
C GLU A 156 8.65 17.65 19.09
N ASN A 157 8.25 18.90 18.96
CA ASN A 157 7.74 19.48 17.72
C ASN A 157 8.32 20.90 17.55
N PRO A 158 9.61 21.00 17.15
CA PRO A 158 10.33 22.27 17.15
C PRO A 158 9.78 23.31 16.18
N TYR A 159 9.05 22.89 15.17
CA TYR A 159 8.41 23.78 14.18
C TYR A 159 6.92 23.95 14.43
N ASN A 160 6.38 23.46 15.55
CA ASN A 160 4.94 23.46 15.82
C ASN A 160 4.11 23.01 14.61
N VAL A 161 4.58 21.99 13.87
CA VAL A 161 3.84 21.50 12.71
C VAL A 161 2.49 20.94 13.14
N GLU A 162 1.47 21.25 12.36
CA GLU A 162 0.14 20.68 12.52
C GLU A 162 0.00 19.43 11.65
N ILE A 163 -0.25 18.30 12.28
CA ILE A 163 -0.49 17.04 11.57
C ILE A 163 -1.98 16.96 11.21
N VAL A 164 -2.27 16.85 9.92
CA VAL A 164 -3.62 16.73 9.37
C VAL A 164 -3.85 15.28 8.99
N GLU A 165 -4.64 14.56 9.78
CA GLU A 165 -4.93 13.14 9.64
C GLU A 165 -6.11 12.94 8.69
N LEU A 166 -5.89 12.24 7.58
CA LEU A 166 -6.90 11.98 6.53
C LEU A 166 -6.87 10.51 6.10
N ALA A 167 -7.99 10.01 5.57
CA ALA A 167 -7.97 8.73 4.88
C ALA A 167 -6.90 8.73 3.77
N ALA A 168 -6.15 7.64 3.65
CA ALA A 168 -4.94 7.60 2.82
C ALA A 168 -5.19 8.05 1.36
N GLU A 169 -6.33 7.69 0.78
CA GLU A 169 -6.76 8.09 -0.56
C GLU A 169 -7.10 9.59 -0.69
N GLN A 170 -7.24 10.31 0.43
CA GLN A 170 -7.54 11.75 0.45
C GLN A 170 -6.30 12.63 0.56
N VAL A 171 -5.18 12.09 1.06
CA VAL A 171 -3.98 12.89 1.38
C VAL A 171 -3.45 13.66 0.16
N ALA A 172 -3.34 13.02 -1.00
CA ALA A 172 -2.85 13.69 -2.21
C ALA A 172 -3.72 14.86 -2.67
N ARG A 173 -5.02 14.86 -2.32
CA ARG A 173 -5.99 15.87 -2.76
C ARG A 173 -5.82 17.22 -2.06
N VAL A 174 -5.17 17.24 -0.90
CA VAL A 174 -4.96 18.45 -0.10
C VAL A 174 -3.56 19.05 -0.28
N ALA A 175 -2.81 18.62 -1.29
CA ALA A 175 -1.47 19.14 -1.56
C ALA A 175 -1.41 20.66 -1.75
N GLU A 176 -2.44 21.27 -2.34
CA GLU A 176 -2.50 22.72 -2.53
C GLU A 176 -2.95 23.49 -1.26
N GLU A 177 -3.37 22.76 -0.22
CA GLU A 177 -3.91 23.34 1.03
C GLU A 177 -2.98 23.13 2.22
N THR A 178 -2.01 22.21 2.12
CA THR A 178 -1.05 21.88 3.17
C THR A 178 0.38 22.16 2.75
N SER A 179 1.28 22.38 3.72
CA SER A 179 2.68 22.66 3.43
C SER A 179 3.37 21.46 2.78
N TYR A 180 3.11 20.26 3.31
CA TYR A 180 3.63 18.98 2.82
C TYR A 180 2.56 17.90 2.94
N ILE A 181 2.73 16.82 2.16
CA ILE A 181 1.91 15.62 2.22
C ILE A 181 2.78 14.38 2.34
N VAL A 182 2.31 13.35 3.04
CA VAL A 182 3.01 12.07 3.18
C VAL A 182 2.16 10.98 2.54
N LEU A 183 2.72 10.29 1.54
CA LEU A 183 1.97 9.38 0.69
C LEU A 183 2.55 7.97 0.69
N ASN A 184 1.64 6.98 0.71
CA ASN A 184 1.93 5.62 0.27
C ASN A 184 2.32 5.61 -1.21
N GLY A 185 3.17 4.66 -1.62
CA GLY A 185 3.69 4.58 -2.99
C GLY A 185 2.60 4.47 -4.05
N ASN A 186 1.56 3.66 -3.83
CA ASN A 186 0.45 3.53 -4.77
C ASN A 186 -0.33 4.85 -4.97
N TYR A 187 -0.60 5.59 -3.89
CA TYR A 187 -1.29 6.89 -4.01
C TYR A 187 -0.38 7.97 -4.62
N ALA A 188 0.93 7.92 -4.37
CA ALA A 188 1.87 8.78 -5.05
C ALA A 188 1.86 8.56 -6.57
N LEU A 189 1.90 7.30 -7.03
CA LEU A 189 1.81 6.94 -8.45
C LEU A 189 0.49 7.40 -9.07
N GLN A 190 -0.64 7.17 -8.39
CA GLN A 190 -1.97 7.61 -8.86
C GLN A 190 -2.08 9.13 -8.98
N ALA A 191 -1.40 9.87 -8.10
CA ALA A 191 -1.32 11.33 -8.17
C ALA A 191 -0.31 11.86 -9.19
N GLY A 192 0.39 10.98 -9.89
CA GLY A 192 1.38 11.32 -10.91
C GLY A 192 2.78 11.63 -10.37
N TYR A 193 3.05 11.34 -9.11
CA TYR A 193 4.37 11.52 -8.53
C TYR A 193 5.29 10.32 -8.81
N SER A 194 6.57 10.64 -8.98
CA SER A 194 7.67 9.67 -8.98
C SER A 194 8.51 9.88 -7.73
N VAL A 195 8.69 8.83 -6.91
CA VAL A 195 9.45 8.94 -5.67
C VAL A 195 10.85 9.49 -5.89
N SER A 196 11.54 9.06 -6.94
CA SER A 196 12.91 9.48 -7.25
C SER A 196 13.06 10.92 -7.76
N LYS A 197 11.96 11.53 -8.22
CA LYS A 197 11.96 12.89 -8.80
C LYS A 197 11.24 13.90 -7.94
N ASP A 198 10.16 13.49 -7.30
CA ASP A 198 9.20 14.40 -6.68
C ASP A 198 9.21 14.32 -5.16
N ALA A 199 9.64 13.20 -4.56
CA ALA A 199 9.72 13.09 -3.10
C ALA A 199 10.81 13.99 -2.54
N LEU A 200 10.49 14.73 -1.48
CA LEU A 200 11.44 15.56 -0.72
C LEU A 200 12.30 14.69 0.22
N ALA A 201 11.70 13.63 0.74
CA ALA A 201 12.36 12.57 1.50
C ALA A 201 11.54 11.29 1.35
N TYR A 202 12.18 10.14 1.44
CA TYR A 202 11.51 8.84 1.31
C TYR A 202 12.33 7.74 1.99
N GLU A 203 11.66 6.64 2.31
CA GLU A 203 12.29 5.43 2.81
C GLU A 203 13.12 4.77 1.70
N THR A 204 14.33 4.34 2.03
CA THR A 204 15.22 3.67 1.07
C THR A 204 14.96 2.16 1.00
N SER A 205 15.27 1.53 -0.13
CA SER A 205 15.04 0.10 -0.37
C SER A 205 15.92 -0.83 0.48
N ASP A 206 16.98 -0.31 1.07
CA ASP A 206 17.87 -1.02 1.99
C ASP A 206 17.55 -0.77 3.49
N SER A 207 16.51 0.03 3.77
CA SER A 207 16.04 0.32 5.12
C SER A 207 15.31 -0.87 5.76
N GLU A 208 15.13 -0.82 7.08
CA GLU A 208 14.26 -1.76 7.80
C GLU A 208 12.79 -1.64 7.32
N ALA A 209 12.36 -0.46 6.87
CA ALA A 209 11.04 -0.24 6.29
C ALA A 209 10.79 -1.15 5.07
N ALA A 210 11.79 -1.37 4.21
CA ALA A 210 11.66 -2.25 3.04
C ALA A 210 11.33 -3.70 3.41
N LYS A 211 11.78 -4.16 4.57
CA LYS A 211 11.47 -5.50 5.07
C LYS A 211 10.13 -5.55 5.81
N THR A 212 9.83 -4.50 6.55
CA THR A 212 8.62 -4.40 7.39
C THR A 212 7.36 -4.23 6.54
N TYR A 213 7.41 -3.37 5.52
CA TYR A 213 6.24 -2.96 4.72
C TYR A 213 6.17 -3.65 3.35
N VAL A 214 6.52 -4.92 3.29
CA VAL A 214 6.34 -5.73 2.08
C VAL A 214 4.85 -5.82 1.74
N ASN A 215 4.52 -5.52 0.48
CA ASN A 215 3.18 -5.68 -0.09
C ASN A 215 2.94 -7.14 -0.44
N ILE A 216 1.76 -7.64 -0.09
CA ILE A 216 1.42 -9.05 -0.07
C ILE A 216 0.15 -9.35 -0.86
N ILE A 217 0.02 -10.60 -1.28
CA ILE A 217 -1.28 -11.20 -1.60
C ILE A 217 -1.88 -11.70 -0.30
N ALA A 218 -3.09 -11.26 0.02
CA ALA A 218 -3.83 -11.76 1.17
C ALA A 218 -5.05 -12.58 0.73
N VAL A 219 -5.31 -13.64 1.49
CA VAL A 219 -6.45 -14.54 1.30
C VAL A 219 -7.15 -14.77 2.64
N LYS A 220 -8.34 -15.33 2.62
CA LYS A 220 -8.98 -15.78 3.85
C LYS A 220 -8.26 -17.01 4.39
N GLU A 221 -8.13 -17.12 5.72
CA GLU A 221 -7.55 -18.30 6.39
C GLU A 221 -8.20 -19.59 5.90
N GLY A 222 -7.38 -20.54 5.49
CA GLY A 222 -7.81 -21.80 4.89
C GLY A 222 -7.78 -21.85 3.36
N ASN A 223 -7.57 -20.71 2.69
CA ASN A 223 -7.52 -20.59 1.24
C ASN A 223 -6.09 -20.32 0.71
N GLU A 224 -5.05 -20.70 1.46
CA GLU A 224 -3.65 -20.42 1.14
C GLU A 224 -3.06 -21.32 0.04
N LYS A 225 -3.87 -22.20 -0.57
CA LYS A 225 -3.40 -23.20 -1.56
C LYS A 225 -3.88 -22.88 -2.94
#